data_aa23e8c319ee5ef700a5ebb72aa9ba44
#
_entry.id   aa23e8c319ee5ef700a5ebb72aa9ba44
#
_cell.length_a   1.000
_cell.length_b   1.000
_cell.length_c   1.000
_cell.angle_alpha   90.00
_cell.angle_beta   90.00
_cell.angle_gamma   90.00
#
_symmetry.space_group_name_H-M   'P 1'
#
loop_
_entity.id
_entity.type
_entity.pdbx_description
1 polymer ?
#
loop_
_entity_poly.entity_id
_entity_poly.type
_entity_poly.pdbx_seq_one_letter_code
_entity_poly.pdbx_strand_id
1 'polypeptide(L)'
;FRRGSYDFYKSDFRYLNDFATRGEINRVAGSQAIRGVIIPAGVSSVYDQALGKNLKRPFLHVRFRSSATDNRRMKTWVTGSVGAATSALDAMQVHYLSERCLVVQGANNFMLMK
;
A
#
# COMPACT_ATOMS: atom_id res chain seq x y z
N PHE A 1 -2.72 21.37 -9.18
CA PHE A 1 -3.01 22.28 -10.29
C PHE A 1 -4.22 21.78 -11.07
N ARG A 2 -4.86 22.68 -11.79
CA ARG A 2 -6.06 22.38 -12.57
C ARG A 2 -5.80 22.49 -14.05
N ARG A 3 -6.29 21.52 -14.81
CA ARG A 3 -6.26 21.56 -16.27
C ARG A 3 -7.62 21.09 -16.81
N GLY A 4 -8.28 22.00 -17.54
CA GLY A 4 -9.65 21.77 -17.96
C GLY A 4 -10.59 21.63 -16.76
N SER A 5 -11.38 20.58 -16.73
CA SER A 5 -12.30 20.26 -15.63
C SER A 5 -11.69 19.37 -14.56
N TYR A 6 -10.37 19.07 -14.64
CA TYR A 6 -9.68 18.17 -13.72
C TYR A 6 -8.75 18.91 -12.79
N ASP A 7 -8.79 18.55 -11.52
CA ASP A 7 -7.85 18.98 -10.50
C ASP A 7 -6.83 17.89 -10.25
N PHE A 8 -5.54 18.21 -10.31
CA PHE A 8 -4.45 17.28 -10.13
C PHE A 8 -3.73 17.58 -8.82
N TYR A 9 -3.56 16.54 -8.01
CA TYR A 9 -2.83 16.58 -6.75
C TYR A 9 -1.58 15.74 -6.85
N LYS A 10 -0.43 16.35 -6.64
CA LYS A 10 0.86 15.66 -6.61
C LYS A 10 1.11 15.11 -5.20
N SER A 11 1.53 13.87 -5.11
CA SER A 11 1.99 13.29 -3.85
C SER A 11 3.39 13.78 -3.52
N ASP A 12 3.57 14.29 -2.31
CA ASP A 12 4.87 14.69 -1.76
C ASP A 12 5.53 13.58 -0.94
N PHE A 13 5.02 12.35 -1.05
CA PHE A 13 5.54 11.22 -0.31
C PHE A 13 6.97 10.90 -0.78
N ARG A 14 7.95 11.22 0.07
CA ARG A 14 9.38 11.16 -0.26
C ARG A 14 9.87 9.80 -0.74
N TYR A 15 9.33 8.71 -0.20
CA TYR A 15 9.75 7.36 -0.56
C TYR A 15 9.37 6.94 -1.99
N LEU A 16 8.42 7.61 -2.62
CA LEU A 16 8.13 7.42 -4.03
C LEU A 16 9.19 8.03 -4.94
N ASN A 17 9.92 9.02 -4.44
CA ASN A 17 10.94 9.77 -5.16
C ASN A 17 12.38 9.43 -4.71
N ASP A 18 12.52 8.67 -3.63
CA ASP A 18 13.83 8.28 -3.11
C ASP A 18 14.43 7.16 -3.94
N PHE A 19 15.60 7.44 -4.51
CA PHE A 19 16.33 6.52 -5.36
C PHE A 19 16.75 5.24 -4.62
N ALA A 20 17.17 5.35 -3.36
CA ALA A 20 17.68 4.22 -2.59
C ALA A 20 16.57 3.24 -2.18
N THR A 21 15.38 3.74 -1.84
CA THR A 21 14.26 2.90 -1.38
C THR A 21 13.37 2.40 -2.51
N ARG A 22 13.33 3.11 -3.63
CA ARG A 22 12.50 2.81 -4.78
C ARG A 22 13.05 1.67 -5.64
N GLY A 23 14.37 1.50 -5.67
CA GLY A 23 15.03 0.55 -6.58
C GLY A 23 14.78 0.88 -8.05
N GLU A 24 14.88 -0.12 -8.91
CA GLU A 24 14.75 0.06 -10.35
C GLU A 24 13.32 -0.06 -10.90
N ILE A 25 12.37 -0.45 -10.07
CA ILE A 25 11.00 -0.80 -10.51
C ILE A 25 10.29 0.36 -11.22
N ASN A 26 10.51 1.59 -10.77
CA ASN A 26 9.89 2.79 -11.35
C ASN A 26 10.81 3.61 -12.27
N ARG A 27 11.93 3.04 -12.69
CA ARG A 27 12.88 3.73 -13.54
C ARG A 27 12.58 3.49 -15.02
N VAL A 28 12.84 4.50 -15.81
CA VAL A 28 12.95 4.33 -17.25
C VAL A 28 14.30 3.68 -17.54
N ALA A 29 14.32 2.60 -18.31
CA ALA A 29 15.56 1.88 -18.63
C ALA A 29 16.62 2.85 -19.20
N GLY A 30 17.85 2.79 -18.65
CA GLY A 30 18.96 3.64 -19.07
C GLY A 30 18.86 5.12 -18.65
N SER A 31 17.91 5.48 -17.79
CA SER A 31 17.69 6.86 -17.36
C SER A 31 17.47 6.96 -15.85
N GLN A 32 17.75 8.14 -15.29
CA GLN A 32 17.36 8.51 -13.93
C GLN A 32 15.89 8.92 -13.81
N ALA A 33 15.19 9.04 -14.94
CA ALA A 33 13.79 9.44 -14.95
C ALA A 33 12.88 8.42 -14.26
N ILE A 34 11.84 8.91 -13.60
CA ILE A 34 10.86 8.13 -12.89
C ILE A 34 9.58 8.06 -13.71
N ARG A 35 9.01 6.87 -13.79
CA ARG A 35 7.66 6.72 -14.31
C ARG A 35 6.66 7.14 -13.25
N GLY A 36 5.69 7.93 -13.65
CA GLY A 36 4.58 8.33 -12.82
C GLY A 36 3.28 7.64 -13.23
N VAL A 37 2.33 7.61 -12.32
CA VAL A 37 0.98 7.15 -12.59
C VAL A 37 -0.03 8.17 -12.06
N ILE A 38 -1.01 8.48 -12.89
CA ILE A 38 -2.17 9.29 -12.48
C ILE A 38 -3.29 8.33 -12.10
N ILE A 39 -3.74 8.44 -10.86
CA ILE A 39 -4.77 7.58 -10.29
C ILE A 39 -6.04 8.43 -10.11
N PRO A 40 -7.21 7.98 -10.59
CA PRO A 40 -8.45 8.69 -10.34
C PRO A 40 -8.73 8.79 -8.83
N ALA A 41 -8.99 9.99 -8.35
CA ALA A 41 -9.51 10.21 -7.00
C ALA A 41 -11.01 9.89 -6.97
N GLY A 42 -11.47 9.28 -5.92
CA GLY A 42 -12.85 8.87 -5.77
C GLY A 42 -13.01 7.36 -5.68
N VAL A 43 -14.18 6.88 -6.01
CA VAL A 43 -14.52 5.45 -5.87
C VAL A 43 -14.94 4.85 -7.20
N SER A 44 -14.47 3.64 -7.46
CA SER A 44 -14.98 2.80 -8.53
C SER A 44 -16.17 1.99 -8.04
N SER A 45 -17.12 1.70 -8.92
CA SER A 45 -18.24 0.81 -8.65
C SER A 45 -18.03 -0.47 -9.46
N VAL A 46 -17.89 -1.60 -8.77
CA VAL A 46 -17.71 -2.92 -9.39
C VAL A 46 -18.82 -3.84 -8.90
N TYR A 47 -19.49 -4.50 -9.82
CA TYR A 47 -20.49 -5.49 -9.48
C TYR A 47 -19.82 -6.76 -8.96
N ASP A 48 -20.16 -7.15 -7.74
CA ASP A 48 -19.70 -8.38 -7.14
C ASP A 48 -20.78 -9.45 -7.31
N GLN A 49 -20.50 -10.45 -8.14
CA GLN A 49 -21.43 -11.54 -8.44
C GLN A 49 -21.73 -12.40 -7.20
N ALA A 50 -20.76 -12.57 -6.31
CA ALA A 50 -20.95 -13.38 -5.10
C ALA A 50 -21.87 -12.68 -4.09
N LEU A 51 -21.83 -11.36 -4.02
CA LEU A 51 -22.68 -10.58 -3.12
C LEU A 51 -23.93 -10.03 -3.78
N GLY A 52 -24.05 -10.16 -5.12
CA GLY A 52 -25.18 -9.65 -5.90
C GLY A 52 -25.39 -8.14 -5.83
N LYS A 53 -24.35 -7.38 -5.58
CA LYS A 53 -24.42 -5.93 -5.43
C LYS A 53 -23.18 -5.20 -5.93
N ASN A 54 -23.36 -3.91 -6.21
CA ASN A 54 -22.24 -3.03 -6.55
C ASN A 54 -21.44 -2.67 -5.29
N LEU A 55 -20.13 -2.90 -5.34
CA LEU A 55 -19.19 -2.47 -4.32
C LEU A 55 -18.52 -1.17 -4.76
N LYS A 56 -18.66 -0.14 -3.95
CA LYS A 56 -17.96 1.13 -4.13
C LYS A 56 -16.69 1.13 -3.30
N ARG A 57 -15.56 1.20 -3.96
CA ARG A 57 -14.23 1.24 -3.31
C ARG A 57 -13.32 2.21 -4.04
N PRO A 58 -12.31 2.78 -3.37
CA PRO A 58 -11.28 3.56 -4.05
C PRO A 58 -10.62 2.75 -5.17
N PHE A 59 -10.21 3.42 -6.24
CA PHE A 59 -9.53 2.78 -7.37
C PHE A 59 -8.26 2.05 -6.96
N LEU A 60 -7.54 2.61 -5.98
CA LEU A 60 -6.38 1.99 -5.35
C LEU A 60 -6.65 1.89 -3.86
N HIS A 61 -6.62 0.69 -3.31
CA HIS A 61 -6.82 0.48 -1.88
C HIS A 61 -6.04 -0.72 -1.36
N VAL A 62 -5.90 -0.78 -0.06
CA VAL A 62 -5.21 -1.89 0.61
C VAL A 62 -6.22 -2.72 1.38
N ARG A 63 -6.15 -4.02 1.21
CA ARG A 63 -6.90 -4.99 2.01
C ARG A 63 -5.96 -5.63 3.02
N PHE A 64 -6.45 -5.79 4.23
CA PHE A 64 -5.72 -6.41 5.32
C PHE A 64 -6.37 -7.74 5.66
N ARG A 65 -5.54 -8.69 6.08
CA ARG A 65 -6.06 -9.90 6.69
C ARG A 65 -6.40 -9.60 8.15
N SER A 66 -7.63 -9.89 8.53
CA SER A 66 -8.08 -9.85 9.91
C SER A 66 -8.96 -11.05 10.20
N SER A 67 -8.91 -11.54 11.42
CA SER A 67 -9.83 -12.55 11.96
C SER A 67 -10.35 -12.08 13.29
N ALA A 68 -11.39 -12.73 13.80
CA ALA A 68 -11.94 -12.42 15.13
C ALA A 68 -10.93 -12.68 16.26
N THR A 69 -10.00 -13.60 16.06
CA THR A 69 -9.01 -14.03 17.06
C THR A 69 -7.64 -13.41 16.89
N ASP A 70 -7.28 -12.97 15.67
CA ASP A 70 -5.94 -12.44 15.40
C ASP A 70 -6.02 -11.34 14.32
N ASN A 71 -5.78 -10.09 14.75
CA ASN A 71 -5.73 -8.97 13.83
C ASN A 71 -4.33 -8.84 13.23
N ARG A 72 -4.20 -9.23 11.95
CA ARG A 72 -2.92 -9.19 11.23
C ARG A 72 -2.71 -7.91 10.40
N ARG A 73 -3.55 -6.92 10.62
CA ARG A 73 -3.36 -5.59 10.03
C ARG A 73 -2.06 -4.94 10.52
N MET A 74 -1.84 -5.02 11.81
CA MET A 74 -0.60 -4.62 12.46
C MET A 74 -0.52 -5.33 13.80
N LYS A 75 0.35 -6.31 13.86
CA LYS A 75 0.61 -7.10 15.07
C LYS A 75 2.02 -6.82 15.55
N THR A 76 2.15 -6.53 16.82
CA THR A 76 3.44 -6.32 17.47
C THR A 76 3.52 -7.20 18.70
N TRP A 77 4.68 -7.82 18.90
CA TRP A 77 4.95 -8.57 20.12
C TRP A 77 6.43 -8.50 20.46
N VAL A 78 6.72 -8.77 21.71
CA VAL A 78 8.09 -8.73 22.24
C VAL A 78 8.46 -10.12 22.72
N THR A 79 9.68 -10.54 22.42
CA THR A 79 10.29 -11.76 22.95
C THR A 79 11.64 -11.41 23.57
N GLY A 80 12.09 -12.23 24.53
CA GLY A 80 13.36 -12.03 25.20
C GLY A 80 13.19 -11.80 26.71
N SER A 81 14.15 -11.13 27.32
CA SER A 81 14.29 -10.99 28.76
C SER A 81 13.48 -9.85 29.39
N VAL A 82 12.42 -9.38 28.74
CA VAL A 82 11.50 -8.38 29.32
C VAL A 82 10.41 -9.07 30.11
N GLY A 83 10.40 -8.87 31.40
CA GLY A 83 9.48 -9.56 32.32
C GLY A 83 9.93 -10.97 32.68
N ALA A 84 9.09 -11.99 32.45
CA ALA A 84 9.50 -13.36 32.59
C ALA A 84 10.53 -13.72 31.50
N ALA A 85 11.68 -14.23 31.91
CA ALA A 85 12.75 -14.63 30.99
C ALA A 85 12.26 -15.74 30.04
N THR A 86 12.07 -15.41 28.79
CA THR A 86 11.68 -16.38 27.73
C THR A 86 12.85 -16.81 26.86
N SER A 87 14.04 -16.27 27.10
CA SER A 87 15.26 -16.55 26.39
C SER A 87 16.46 -16.59 27.36
N ALA A 88 17.41 -17.46 27.09
CA ALA A 88 18.69 -17.51 27.82
C ALA A 88 19.62 -16.34 27.44
N LEU A 89 19.32 -15.62 26.38
CA LEU A 89 20.05 -14.43 25.97
C LEU A 89 19.48 -13.20 26.67
N ASP A 90 20.35 -12.37 27.21
CA ASP A 90 20.00 -11.04 27.71
C ASP A 90 19.79 -10.07 26.54
N ALA A 91 18.70 -10.33 25.81
CA ALA A 91 18.33 -9.59 24.62
C ALA A 91 16.81 -9.51 24.50
N MET A 92 16.34 -8.41 23.95
CA MET A 92 14.93 -8.17 23.65
C MET A 92 14.76 -8.04 22.13
N GLN A 93 13.73 -8.69 21.62
CA GLN A 93 13.36 -8.58 20.21
C GLN A 93 11.93 -8.03 20.11
N VAL A 94 11.75 -7.02 19.29
CA VAL A 94 10.45 -6.47 18.95
C VAL A 94 10.09 -6.93 17.54
N HIS A 95 8.98 -7.63 17.43
CA HIS A 95 8.49 -8.18 16.17
C HIS A 95 7.30 -7.37 15.66
N TYR A 96 7.29 -7.15 14.35
CA TYR A 96 6.20 -6.48 13.64
C TYR A 96 5.72 -7.39 12.52
N LEU A 97 4.42 -7.54 12.41
CA LEU A 97 3.81 -8.30 11.33
C LEU A 97 2.61 -7.54 10.76
N SER A 98 2.54 -7.47 9.45
CA SER A 98 1.39 -6.93 8.76
C SER A 98 1.14 -7.72 7.47
N GLU A 99 -0.03 -8.29 7.35
CA GLU A 99 -0.49 -8.98 6.14
C GLU A 99 -1.45 -8.07 5.38
N ARG A 100 -1.01 -7.64 4.21
CA ARG A 100 -1.78 -6.70 3.39
C ARG A 100 -1.62 -7.03 1.90
N CYS A 101 -2.64 -6.71 1.15
CA CYS A 101 -2.67 -6.85 -0.30
C CYS A 101 -3.08 -5.53 -0.93
N LEU A 102 -2.34 -5.09 -1.95
CA LEU A 102 -2.72 -3.95 -2.75
C LEU A 102 -3.75 -4.39 -3.79
N VAL A 103 -4.85 -3.66 -3.88
CA VAL A 103 -5.94 -3.92 -4.82
C VAL A 103 -6.14 -2.73 -5.73
N VAL A 104 -6.14 -3.00 -7.03
CA VAL A 104 -6.42 -2.01 -8.08
C VAL A 104 -7.75 -2.37 -8.71
N GLN A 105 -8.65 -1.40 -8.78
CA GLN A 105 -9.94 -1.52 -9.47
C GLN A 105 -10.01 -0.50 -10.60
N GLY A 106 -10.55 -0.89 -11.75
CA GLY A 106 -10.67 0.00 -12.89
C GLY A 106 -9.32 0.48 -13.41
N ALA A 107 -8.35 -0.41 -13.55
CA ALA A 107 -6.99 -0.09 -13.96
C ALA A 107 -6.92 0.62 -15.34
N ASN A 108 -7.90 0.42 -16.18
CA ASN A 108 -8.04 1.10 -17.47
C ASN A 108 -8.25 2.63 -17.35
N ASN A 109 -8.63 3.11 -16.17
CA ASN A 109 -8.77 4.54 -15.88
C ASN A 109 -7.49 5.19 -15.36
N PHE A 110 -6.45 4.40 -15.13
CA PHE A 110 -5.14 4.91 -14.72
C PHE A 110 -4.37 5.38 -15.94
N MET A 111 -3.66 6.47 -15.80
CA MET A 111 -2.79 6.98 -16.85
C MET A 111 -1.34 6.81 -16.45
N LEU A 112 -0.59 6.04 -17.23
CA LEU A 112 0.84 5.85 -17.02
C LEU A 112 1.60 6.95 -17.75
N MET A 113 2.42 7.68 -17.03
CA MET A 113 3.36 8.63 -17.62
C MET A 113 4.66 7.90 -17.97
N LYS A 114 5.06 8.03 -19.22
CA LYS A 114 6.32 7.49 -19.74
C LYS A 114 7.38 8.57 -19.79
#